data_7714f2ee2e63ca4a4de74861a28d3f9c
#
_entry.id   7714f2ee2e63ca4a4de74861a28d3f9c
#
_cell.length_a   1.000
_cell.length_b   1.000
_cell.length_c   1.000
_cell.angle_alpha   90.00
_cell.angle_beta   90.00
_cell.angle_gamma   90.00
#
_symmetry.space_group_name_H-M   'P 1'
#
loop_
_entity.id
_entity.type
_entity.pdbx_description
1 polymer ?
#
loop_
_entity_poly.entity_id
_entity_poly.type
_entity_poly.pdbx_seq_one_letter_code
_entity_poly.pdbx_strand_id
1 'polypeptide(L)'
;MDTVKEVKLAFIGGTGLYQIEGLEIVDSVDIDTPFGKPSDSIKIARFGDRKAVFLPRHGVGHRYLPTEIPVKANIWALKKIGVEKIIAVSAVGSLKEEIRPRDIVIPDQIIDRTKQRPSTFFGEGLVGHLGFADPFCRELSDLLYTTVKDLGYRVHRDETYVCMEGPLFSTRAESNMYRSWGGGVIGMTAIPESKLAREAELCYALIAMSTDYDCWKEDEEDVTIEMIVQNLQANTAAAQSVIKRLMETIQDDGTCGCQEAAQFAILTDPKFIPEDVKKKLGLFYEKYWK
;
A
#
# COMPACT_ATOMS: atom_id res chain seq x y z
N MET A 1 10.46 23.92 -5.96
CA MET A 1 9.62 23.24 -4.95
C MET A 1 8.12 23.41 -5.18
N ASP A 2 7.67 24.37 -5.98
CA ASP A 2 6.23 24.63 -6.18
C ASP A 2 5.51 23.63 -7.11
N THR A 3 6.22 22.93 -7.98
CA THR A 3 5.65 21.94 -8.91
C THR A 3 5.30 20.58 -8.27
N VAL A 4 5.73 20.34 -7.04
CA VAL A 4 5.58 19.05 -6.35
C VAL A 4 4.29 19.00 -5.53
N LYS A 5 3.74 20.13 -5.12
CA LYS A 5 2.55 20.21 -4.23
C LYS A 5 1.19 19.86 -4.89
N GLU A 6 1.18 19.54 -6.18
CA GLU A 6 -0.05 19.27 -6.93
C GLU A 6 -0.30 17.78 -7.21
N VAL A 7 0.51 16.87 -6.65
CA VAL A 7 0.37 15.45 -6.95
C VAL A 7 -0.37 14.74 -5.83
N LYS A 8 -1.64 14.43 -6.06
CA LYS A 8 -2.53 13.83 -5.06
C LYS A 8 -2.51 12.30 -5.02
N LEU A 9 -2.01 11.66 -6.08
CA LEU A 9 -2.03 10.21 -6.26
C LEU A 9 -0.63 9.62 -6.15
N ALA A 10 -0.51 8.53 -5.37
CA ALA A 10 0.72 7.75 -5.27
C ALA A 10 0.48 6.27 -5.57
N PHE A 11 1.46 5.66 -6.23
CA PHE A 11 1.57 4.22 -6.41
C PHE A 11 2.79 3.71 -5.63
N ILE A 12 2.58 2.69 -4.79
CA ILE A 12 3.66 2.01 -4.06
C ILE A 12 3.74 0.57 -4.56
N GLY A 13 4.91 0.14 -5.02
CA GLY A 13 5.08 -1.24 -5.48
C GLY A 13 6.48 -1.53 -6.00
N GLY A 14 6.61 -2.48 -6.91
CA GLY A 14 7.87 -2.80 -7.58
C GLY A 14 8.25 -1.78 -8.66
N THR A 15 9.52 -1.80 -9.06
CA THR A 15 10.07 -0.86 -10.08
C THR A 15 9.47 -1.05 -11.48
N GLY A 16 8.83 -2.19 -11.76
CA GLY A 16 8.15 -2.42 -13.04
C GLY A 16 6.88 -1.61 -13.24
N LEU A 17 6.28 -1.05 -12.18
CA LEU A 17 4.96 -0.41 -12.24
C LEU A 17 4.94 0.88 -13.07
N TYR A 18 6.04 1.61 -13.18
CA TYR A 18 6.10 2.87 -13.95
C TYR A 18 6.67 2.71 -15.36
N GLN A 19 6.91 1.47 -15.81
CA GLN A 19 7.29 1.18 -17.20
C GLN A 19 6.04 1.05 -18.08
N ILE A 20 5.27 2.14 -18.17
CA ILE A 20 3.99 2.20 -18.88
C ILE A 20 4.18 3.05 -20.13
N GLU A 21 3.69 2.58 -21.28
CA GLU A 21 3.70 3.33 -22.52
C GLU A 21 2.91 4.64 -22.38
N GLY A 22 3.56 5.76 -22.71
CA GLY A 22 3.00 7.11 -22.59
C GLY A 22 3.14 7.75 -21.20
N LEU A 23 3.72 7.04 -20.21
CA LEU A 23 4.08 7.59 -18.92
C LEU A 23 5.50 8.15 -18.96
N GLU A 24 5.65 9.42 -18.64
CA GLU A 24 6.95 10.08 -18.56
C GLU A 24 7.36 10.33 -17.12
N ILE A 25 8.55 9.90 -16.73
CA ILE A 25 9.15 10.36 -15.46
C ILE A 25 9.66 11.77 -15.68
N VAL A 26 8.99 12.75 -15.07
CA VAL A 26 9.31 14.17 -15.24
C VAL A 26 10.22 14.70 -14.14
N ASP A 27 10.29 14.03 -12.98
CA ASP A 27 11.17 14.41 -11.88
C ASP A 27 11.47 13.21 -10.98
N SER A 28 12.49 13.36 -10.12
CA SER A 28 12.88 12.38 -9.11
C SER A 28 13.30 13.13 -7.85
N VAL A 29 12.57 12.94 -6.76
CA VAL A 29 12.71 13.75 -5.55
C VAL A 29 13.24 12.92 -4.40
N ASP A 30 14.32 13.38 -3.79
CA ASP A 30 14.83 12.87 -2.52
C ASP A 30 14.26 13.71 -1.37
N ILE A 31 13.63 13.07 -0.41
CA ILE A 31 13.01 13.75 0.73
C ILE A 31 13.64 13.24 2.02
N ASP A 32 14.24 14.16 2.77
CA ASP A 32 14.64 13.88 4.13
C ASP A 32 13.43 13.97 5.06
N THR A 33 13.24 12.94 5.87
CA THR A 33 12.12 12.85 6.82
C THR A 33 12.60 12.73 8.25
N PRO A 34 11.76 13.06 9.24
CA PRO A 34 12.08 12.80 10.65
C PRO A 34 12.27 11.31 11.00
N PHE A 35 11.94 10.42 10.06
CA PHE A 35 12.01 8.96 10.21
C PHE A 35 13.13 8.33 9.37
N GLY A 36 14.06 9.15 8.86
CA GLY A 36 15.11 8.72 7.94
C GLY A 36 14.71 8.90 6.48
N LYS A 37 15.45 8.27 5.59
CA LYS A 37 15.18 8.35 4.13
C LYS A 37 14.11 7.35 3.72
N PRO A 38 13.26 7.68 2.74
CA PRO A 38 12.39 6.72 2.07
C PRO A 38 13.15 5.55 1.44
N SER A 39 12.43 4.51 1.06
CA SER A 39 12.99 3.30 0.43
C SER A 39 13.75 3.60 -0.87
N ASP A 40 13.38 4.66 -1.57
CA ASP A 40 14.09 5.18 -2.74
C ASP A 40 13.66 6.61 -3.04
N SER A 41 14.31 7.24 -4.04
CA SER A 41 13.85 8.51 -4.61
C SER A 41 12.44 8.36 -5.16
N ILE A 42 11.56 9.29 -4.83
CA ILE A 42 10.18 9.31 -5.28
C ILE A 42 10.14 9.80 -6.72
N LYS A 43 9.61 9.00 -7.63
CA LYS A 43 9.48 9.36 -9.04
C LYS A 43 8.17 10.12 -9.26
N ILE A 44 8.24 11.29 -9.87
CA ILE A 44 7.08 12.02 -10.34
C ILE A 44 6.87 11.68 -11.80
N ALA A 45 5.73 11.10 -12.11
CA ALA A 45 5.39 10.72 -13.48
C ALA A 45 4.20 11.52 -13.99
N ARG A 46 4.18 11.76 -15.30
CA ARG A 46 3.09 12.40 -16.01
C ARG A 46 2.51 11.47 -17.05
N PHE A 47 1.18 11.44 -17.12
CA PHE A 47 0.43 10.78 -18.18
C PHE A 47 -0.66 11.73 -18.69
N GLY A 48 -0.50 12.25 -19.91
CA GLY A 48 -1.30 13.37 -20.38
C GLY A 48 -1.09 14.60 -19.47
N ASP A 49 -2.20 15.16 -18.99
CA ASP A 49 -2.19 16.31 -18.07
C ASP A 49 -2.13 15.92 -16.58
N ARG A 50 -2.17 14.64 -16.28
CA ARG A 50 -2.21 14.14 -14.90
C ARG A 50 -0.84 13.72 -14.40
N LYS A 51 -0.62 13.93 -13.10
CA LYS A 51 0.60 13.51 -12.43
C LYS A 51 0.30 12.50 -11.33
N ALA A 52 1.22 11.56 -11.13
CA ALA A 52 1.25 10.68 -9.97
C ALA A 52 2.68 10.49 -9.50
N VAL A 53 2.85 10.06 -8.26
CA VAL A 53 4.15 9.65 -7.74
C VAL A 53 4.24 8.14 -7.66
N PHE A 54 5.45 7.63 -7.89
CA PHE A 54 5.77 6.22 -7.77
C PHE A 54 6.90 6.03 -6.76
N LEU A 55 6.69 5.12 -5.82
CA LEU A 55 7.68 4.78 -4.81
C LEU A 55 8.00 3.28 -4.86
N PRO A 56 9.24 2.89 -5.20
CA PRO A 56 9.69 1.51 -5.12
C PRO A 56 9.74 1.06 -3.65
N ARG A 57 8.78 0.22 -3.23
CA ARG A 57 8.64 -0.22 -1.84
C ARG A 57 9.91 -0.83 -1.27
N HIS A 58 10.53 -1.73 -2.01
CA HIS A 58 11.76 -2.43 -1.60
C HIS A 58 13.04 -1.74 -2.07
N GLY A 59 12.94 -0.51 -2.60
CA GLY A 59 14.03 0.20 -3.27
C GLY A 59 14.35 -0.41 -4.64
N VAL A 60 15.05 0.36 -5.46
CA VAL A 60 15.60 -0.14 -6.73
C VAL A 60 16.57 -1.27 -6.45
N GLY A 61 16.43 -2.39 -7.18
CA GLY A 61 17.21 -3.61 -6.96
C GLY A 61 16.67 -4.51 -5.84
N HIS A 62 15.48 -4.24 -5.28
CA HIS A 62 14.82 -5.05 -4.26
C HIS A 62 15.72 -5.31 -3.02
N ARG A 63 16.28 -4.24 -2.47
CA ARG A 63 17.35 -4.29 -1.44
C ARG A 63 16.86 -4.32 0.01
N TYR A 64 15.55 -4.07 0.25
CA TYR A 64 14.95 -4.11 1.58
C TYR A 64 14.10 -5.36 1.77
N LEU A 65 14.32 -6.08 2.85
CA LEU A 65 13.35 -7.07 3.33
C LEU A 65 12.04 -6.38 3.73
N PRO A 66 10.90 -7.10 3.79
CA PRO A 66 9.62 -6.54 4.23
C PRO A 66 9.70 -5.82 5.59
N THR A 67 10.52 -6.32 6.52
CA THR A 67 10.74 -5.73 7.85
C THR A 67 11.66 -4.50 7.86
N GLU A 68 12.48 -4.35 6.81
CA GLU A 68 13.47 -3.26 6.69
C GLU A 68 12.93 -2.06 5.92
N ILE A 69 11.78 -2.21 5.25
CA ILE A 69 11.17 -1.11 4.51
C ILE A 69 10.94 0.08 5.45
N PRO A 70 11.47 1.28 5.14
CA PRO A 70 11.31 2.46 5.98
C PRO A 70 9.91 3.07 5.82
N VAL A 71 8.84 2.32 6.18
CA VAL A 71 7.46 2.67 5.86
C VAL A 71 7.05 4.00 6.49
N LYS A 72 7.51 4.33 7.71
CA LYS A 72 7.25 5.65 8.30
C LYS A 72 7.80 6.79 7.43
N ALA A 73 9.03 6.64 6.94
CA ALA A 73 9.64 7.63 6.05
C ALA A 73 8.88 7.72 4.73
N ASN A 74 8.50 6.57 4.16
CA ASN A 74 7.74 6.49 2.92
C ASN A 74 6.41 7.25 3.02
N ILE A 75 5.59 6.96 4.01
CA ILE A 75 4.27 7.57 4.20
C ILE A 75 4.40 9.07 4.52
N TRP A 76 5.36 9.43 5.39
CA TRP A 76 5.60 10.84 5.72
C TRP A 76 6.02 11.65 4.48
N ALA A 77 6.92 11.10 3.66
CA ALA A 77 7.41 11.76 2.44
C ALA A 77 6.27 11.94 1.41
N LEU A 78 5.42 10.94 1.22
CA LEU A 78 4.26 11.04 0.34
C LEU A 78 3.29 12.12 0.82
N LYS A 79 2.99 12.17 2.13
CA LYS A 79 2.15 13.25 2.69
C LYS A 79 2.78 14.63 2.50
N LYS A 80 4.11 14.74 2.64
CA LYS A 80 4.85 16.00 2.46
C LYS A 80 4.77 16.54 1.02
N ILE A 81 4.72 15.66 0.04
CA ILE A 81 4.52 15.99 -1.37
C ILE A 81 3.10 16.51 -1.64
N GLY A 82 2.13 16.15 -0.82
CA GLY A 82 0.72 16.52 -1.00
C GLY A 82 -0.16 15.34 -1.45
N VAL A 83 0.36 14.11 -1.42
CA VAL A 83 -0.43 12.91 -1.72
C VAL A 83 -1.63 12.81 -0.78
N GLU A 84 -2.77 12.45 -1.34
CA GLU A 84 -4.02 12.19 -0.64
C GLU A 84 -4.46 10.73 -0.77
N LYS A 85 -4.12 10.08 -1.89
CA LYS A 85 -4.52 8.71 -2.22
C LYS A 85 -3.30 7.85 -2.53
N ILE A 86 -3.19 6.69 -1.86
CA ILE A 86 -2.15 5.69 -2.09
C ILE A 86 -2.80 4.42 -2.63
N ILE A 87 -2.33 3.98 -3.79
CA ILE A 87 -2.65 2.68 -4.36
C ILE A 87 -1.40 1.82 -4.27
N ALA A 88 -1.46 0.79 -3.42
CA ALA A 88 -0.39 -0.17 -3.28
C ALA A 88 -0.60 -1.34 -4.24
N VAL A 89 0.49 -1.87 -4.80
CA VAL A 89 0.47 -3.09 -5.61
C VAL A 89 1.39 -4.11 -4.95
N SER A 90 0.92 -5.34 -4.78
CA SER A 90 1.66 -6.41 -4.13
C SER A 90 1.38 -7.76 -4.78
N ALA A 91 2.43 -8.57 -4.98
CA ALA A 91 2.28 -9.98 -5.27
C ALA A 91 1.84 -10.72 -3.99
N VAL A 92 0.94 -11.70 -4.15
CA VAL A 92 0.37 -12.48 -3.05
C VAL A 92 0.19 -13.94 -3.44
N GLY A 93 0.25 -14.83 -2.45
CA GLY A 93 -0.24 -16.19 -2.57
C GLY A 93 -1.75 -16.24 -2.35
N SER A 94 -2.44 -17.15 -3.03
CA SER A 94 -3.86 -17.41 -2.82
C SER A 94 -4.06 -18.44 -1.71
N LEU A 95 -5.04 -18.16 -0.83
CA LEU A 95 -5.49 -19.08 0.21
C LEU A 95 -6.84 -19.75 -0.15
N LYS A 96 -7.38 -19.45 -1.34
CA LYS A 96 -8.65 -19.97 -1.84
C LYS A 96 -8.51 -20.56 -3.25
N GLU A 97 -9.23 -21.63 -3.53
CA GLU A 97 -9.15 -22.30 -4.83
C GLU A 97 -9.73 -21.45 -5.98
N GLU A 98 -10.75 -20.66 -5.69
CA GLU A 98 -11.40 -19.77 -6.65
C GLU A 98 -10.54 -18.55 -7.04
N ILE A 99 -9.56 -18.16 -6.22
CA ILE A 99 -8.61 -17.08 -6.52
C ILE A 99 -7.38 -17.72 -7.18
N ARG A 100 -7.34 -17.68 -8.49
CA ARG A 100 -6.30 -18.35 -9.29
C ARG A 100 -5.04 -17.47 -9.41
N PRO A 101 -3.87 -18.05 -9.71
CA PRO A 101 -2.74 -17.27 -10.20
C PRO A 101 -3.16 -16.36 -11.36
N ARG A 102 -2.69 -15.10 -11.36
CA ARG A 102 -3.04 -13.98 -12.25
C ARG A 102 -4.42 -13.34 -11.99
N ASP A 103 -5.21 -13.84 -11.05
CA ASP A 103 -6.39 -13.11 -10.59
C ASP A 103 -5.96 -11.88 -9.76
N ILE A 104 -6.77 -10.85 -9.80
CA ILE A 104 -6.57 -9.63 -9.01
C ILE A 104 -7.53 -9.64 -7.83
N VAL A 105 -7.04 -9.27 -6.67
CA VAL A 105 -7.86 -9.18 -5.45
C VAL A 105 -7.79 -7.75 -4.92
N ILE A 106 -8.94 -7.16 -4.62
CA ILE A 106 -9.07 -5.90 -3.91
C ILE A 106 -9.57 -6.24 -2.51
N PRO A 107 -8.67 -6.41 -1.53
CA PRO A 107 -9.05 -6.81 -0.18
C PRO A 107 -9.76 -5.69 0.56
N ASP A 108 -10.63 -6.05 1.50
CA ASP A 108 -11.32 -5.13 2.41
C ASP A 108 -10.87 -5.29 3.87
N GLN A 109 -10.28 -6.45 4.22
CA GLN A 109 -9.85 -6.78 5.58
C GLN A 109 -8.39 -7.23 5.66
N ILE A 110 -7.79 -7.11 6.86
CA ILE A 110 -6.41 -7.55 7.13
C ILE A 110 -6.36 -8.34 8.44
N ILE A 111 -5.69 -9.50 8.39
CA ILE A 111 -5.19 -10.19 9.57
C ILE A 111 -3.70 -9.90 9.68
N ASP A 112 -3.30 -9.18 10.74
CA ASP A 112 -1.91 -8.79 10.98
C ASP A 112 -1.17 -9.90 11.74
N ARG A 113 -0.20 -10.53 11.08
CA ARG A 113 0.72 -11.53 11.65
C ARG A 113 2.14 -11.02 11.76
N THR A 114 2.36 -9.71 11.54
CA THR A 114 3.68 -9.08 11.70
C THR A 114 4.04 -8.91 13.18
N LYS A 115 5.35 -8.86 13.51
CA LYS A 115 5.85 -8.88 14.89
C LYS A 115 6.82 -7.74 15.20
N GLN A 116 7.66 -7.35 14.24
CA GLN A 116 8.82 -6.47 14.48
C GLN A 116 8.75 -5.14 13.71
N ARG A 117 7.61 -4.80 13.15
CA ARG A 117 7.47 -3.62 12.29
C ARG A 117 6.99 -2.40 13.07
N PRO A 118 7.66 -1.24 12.95
CA PRO A 118 7.13 0.02 13.48
C PRO A 118 5.81 0.35 12.78
N SER A 119 4.68 0.24 13.48
CA SER A 119 3.33 0.29 12.90
C SER A 119 2.49 1.46 13.37
N THR A 120 3.08 2.48 14.03
CA THR A 120 2.39 3.69 14.46
C THR A 120 3.33 4.89 14.46
N PHE A 121 2.80 6.08 14.18
CA PHE A 121 3.47 7.37 14.38
C PHE A 121 3.32 7.88 15.81
N PHE A 122 2.33 7.39 16.55
CA PHE A 122 2.14 7.73 17.95
C PHE A 122 3.26 7.19 18.82
N GLY A 123 3.40 7.78 20.01
CA GLY A 123 4.46 7.49 20.97
C GLY A 123 5.21 8.76 21.35
N GLU A 124 6.33 8.59 22.08
CA GLU A 124 7.23 9.71 22.46
C GLU A 124 6.48 10.88 23.17
N GLY A 125 5.38 10.61 23.86
CA GLY A 125 4.56 11.62 24.54
C GLY A 125 3.29 12.02 23.79
N LEU A 126 3.02 11.46 22.63
CA LEU A 126 1.76 11.63 21.91
C LEU A 126 0.99 10.30 21.88
N VAL A 127 -0.21 10.27 22.45
CA VAL A 127 -1.08 9.10 22.46
C VAL A 127 -2.31 9.37 21.59
N GLY A 128 -2.63 8.43 20.74
CA GLY A 128 -3.83 8.44 19.92
C GLY A 128 -4.35 7.04 19.62
N HIS A 129 -5.65 6.92 19.39
CA HIS A 129 -6.33 5.68 19.01
C HIS A 129 -7.25 5.92 17.83
N LEU A 130 -6.89 5.45 16.66
CA LEU A 130 -7.71 5.55 15.45
C LEU A 130 -8.57 4.31 15.25
N GLY A 131 -9.76 4.51 14.70
CA GLY A 131 -10.58 3.40 14.20
C GLY A 131 -9.90 2.72 13.01
N PHE A 132 -9.80 1.38 13.06
CA PHE A 132 -9.15 0.56 12.03
C PHE A 132 -9.96 -0.69 11.69
N ALA A 133 -11.28 -0.67 11.95
CA ALA A 133 -12.18 -1.75 11.57
C ALA A 133 -12.22 -1.97 10.06
N ASP A 134 -12.10 -0.88 9.30
CA ASP A 134 -12.02 -0.89 7.84
C ASP A 134 -10.63 -0.39 7.42
N PRO A 135 -9.64 -1.28 7.23
CA PRO A 135 -8.24 -0.90 7.01
C PRO A 135 -7.96 -0.24 5.65
N PHE A 136 -8.85 -0.41 4.69
CA PHE A 136 -8.76 0.18 3.35
C PHE A 136 -9.81 1.30 3.16
N CYS A 137 -9.50 2.25 2.28
CA CYS A 137 -10.47 3.25 1.85
C CYS A 137 -11.49 2.61 0.91
N ARG A 138 -12.76 2.54 1.33
CA ARG A 138 -13.80 1.86 0.58
C ARG A 138 -14.03 2.47 -0.81
N GLU A 139 -14.13 3.81 -0.88
CA GLU A 139 -14.32 4.50 -2.17
C GLU A 139 -13.19 4.20 -3.16
N LEU A 140 -11.93 4.21 -2.67
CA LEU A 140 -10.79 3.88 -3.50
C LEU A 140 -10.77 2.41 -3.90
N SER A 141 -11.16 1.49 -3.01
CA SER A 141 -11.29 0.05 -3.30
C SER A 141 -12.39 -0.23 -4.31
N ASP A 142 -13.54 0.44 -4.21
CA ASP A 142 -14.64 0.32 -5.17
C ASP A 142 -14.23 0.82 -6.57
N LEU A 143 -13.48 1.92 -6.64
CA LEU A 143 -12.90 2.44 -7.88
C LEU A 143 -11.93 1.43 -8.51
N LEU A 144 -11.03 0.84 -7.69
CA LEU A 144 -10.08 -0.18 -8.15
C LEU A 144 -10.81 -1.40 -8.70
N TYR A 145 -11.79 -1.92 -7.96
CA TYR A 145 -12.58 -3.07 -8.37
C TYR A 145 -13.27 -2.83 -9.73
N THR A 146 -13.93 -1.68 -9.87
CA THR A 146 -14.62 -1.31 -11.12
C THR A 146 -13.63 -1.17 -12.26
N THR A 147 -12.50 -0.48 -12.06
CA THR A 147 -11.46 -0.30 -13.07
C THR A 147 -10.89 -1.63 -13.56
N VAL A 148 -10.58 -2.55 -12.64
CA VAL A 148 -10.03 -3.87 -12.97
C VAL A 148 -11.06 -4.69 -13.77
N LYS A 149 -12.33 -4.66 -13.35
CA LYS A 149 -13.43 -5.37 -14.00
C LYS A 149 -13.68 -4.83 -15.42
N ASP A 150 -13.69 -3.51 -15.60
CA ASP A 150 -13.91 -2.87 -16.90
C ASP A 150 -12.78 -3.14 -17.90
N LEU A 151 -11.58 -3.41 -17.41
CA LEU A 151 -10.44 -3.87 -18.23
C LEU A 151 -10.52 -5.35 -18.59
N GLY A 152 -11.54 -6.09 -18.11
CA GLY A 152 -11.77 -7.49 -18.42
C GLY A 152 -10.90 -8.47 -17.61
N TYR A 153 -10.19 -8.01 -16.59
CA TYR A 153 -9.46 -8.89 -15.69
C TYR A 153 -10.40 -9.59 -14.71
N ARG A 154 -10.04 -10.81 -14.33
CA ARG A 154 -10.74 -11.51 -13.25
C ARG A 154 -10.36 -10.87 -11.92
N VAL A 155 -11.36 -10.39 -11.19
CA VAL A 155 -11.18 -9.65 -9.95
C VAL A 155 -12.08 -10.18 -8.84
N HIS A 156 -11.51 -10.30 -7.64
CA HIS A 156 -12.20 -10.66 -6.41
C HIS A 156 -12.20 -9.44 -5.48
N ARG A 157 -13.22 -9.35 -4.63
CA ARG A 157 -13.36 -8.31 -3.60
C ARG A 157 -13.88 -8.93 -2.30
N ASP A 158 -13.91 -8.11 -1.25
CA ASP A 158 -14.42 -8.52 0.06
C ASP A 158 -13.61 -9.72 0.62
N GLU A 159 -12.30 -9.68 0.43
CA GLU A 159 -11.36 -10.72 0.81
C GLU A 159 -10.41 -10.26 1.90
N THR A 160 -10.09 -11.17 2.82
CA THR A 160 -9.15 -10.89 3.90
C THR A 160 -7.72 -11.14 3.46
N TYR A 161 -6.89 -10.10 3.57
CA TYR A 161 -5.45 -10.18 3.37
C TYR A 161 -4.74 -10.61 4.66
N VAL A 162 -4.06 -11.74 4.66
CA VAL A 162 -3.18 -12.14 5.76
C VAL A 162 -1.81 -11.51 5.52
N CYS A 163 -1.36 -10.64 6.43
CA CYS A 163 -0.04 -10.03 6.35
C CYS A 163 0.96 -10.75 7.25
N MET A 164 1.81 -11.57 6.66
CA MET A 164 2.86 -12.28 7.40
C MET A 164 4.15 -11.46 7.52
N GLU A 165 5.02 -11.84 8.45
CA GLU A 165 6.28 -11.14 8.70
C GLU A 165 7.26 -11.24 7.52
N GLY A 166 7.46 -12.45 6.98
CA GLY A 166 8.57 -12.74 6.08
C GLY A 166 9.94 -12.76 6.79
N PRO A 167 11.10 -12.91 6.09
CA PRO A 167 11.18 -13.14 4.63
C PRO A 167 10.80 -14.57 4.21
N LEU A 168 10.70 -15.51 5.14
CA LEU A 168 10.26 -16.87 4.85
C LEU A 168 8.76 -16.87 4.53
N PHE A 169 8.36 -17.74 3.60
CA PHE A 169 6.96 -18.03 3.34
C PHE A 169 6.35 -18.87 4.48
N SER A 170 5.04 -19.04 4.44
CA SER A 170 4.30 -19.86 5.41
C SER A 170 4.75 -21.31 5.40
N THR A 171 4.74 -21.93 6.57
CA THR A 171 4.68 -23.39 6.64
C THR A 171 3.30 -23.85 6.17
N ARG A 172 3.18 -25.13 5.73
CA ARG A 172 1.88 -25.70 5.35
C ARG A 172 0.84 -25.64 6.48
N ALA A 173 1.30 -25.82 7.73
CA ALA A 173 0.45 -25.69 8.90
C ALA A 173 -0.09 -24.28 9.09
N GLU A 174 0.76 -23.25 8.90
CA GLU A 174 0.35 -21.84 8.94
C GLU A 174 -0.62 -21.52 7.81
N SER A 175 -0.33 -21.95 6.59
CA SER A 175 -1.20 -21.74 5.43
C SER A 175 -2.60 -22.31 5.67
N ASN A 176 -2.69 -23.56 6.14
CA ASN A 176 -3.96 -24.20 6.49
C ASN A 176 -4.68 -23.48 7.64
N MET A 177 -3.95 -22.98 8.63
CA MET A 177 -4.51 -22.18 9.72
C MET A 177 -5.11 -20.86 9.16
N TYR A 178 -4.41 -20.13 8.30
CA TYR A 178 -4.91 -18.89 7.71
C TYR A 178 -6.14 -19.11 6.84
N ARG A 179 -6.18 -20.21 6.11
CA ARG A 179 -7.38 -20.65 5.37
C ARG A 179 -8.57 -20.89 6.31
N SER A 180 -8.35 -21.57 7.44
CA SER A 180 -9.40 -21.81 8.43
C SER A 180 -9.93 -20.53 9.09
N TRP A 181 -9.14 -19.45 9.11
CA TRP A 181 -9.54 -18.12 9.58
C TRP A 181 -10.29 -17.29 8.52
N GLY A 182 -10.48 -17.83 7.32
CA GLY A 182 -11.15 -17.13 6.22
C GLY A 182 -10.22 -16.22 5.42
N GLY A 183 -8.90 -16.40 5.52
CA GLY A 183 -7.95 -15.68 4.66
C GLY A 183 -8.21 -15.94 3.19
N GLY A 184 -8.23 -14.89 2.37
CA GLY A 184 -8.36 -14.96 0.92
C GLY A 184 -7.02 -14.98 0.22
N VAL A 185 -6.12 -14.10 0.63
CA VAL A 185 -4.76 -13.99 0.10
C VAL A 185 -3.75 -13.76 1.22
N ILE A 186 -2.48 -14.07 0.92
CA ILE A 186 -1.36 -13.89 1.85
C ILE A 186 -0.23 -13.11 1.19
N GLY A 187 0.35 -12.17 1.93
CA GLY A 187 1.49 -11.40 1.48
C GLY A 187 2.25 -10.77 2.66
N MET A 188 3.17 -9.86 2.36
CA MET A 188 4.10 -9.35 3.37
C MET A 188 4.09 -7.83 3.54
N THR A 189 3.24 -7.07 2.81
CA THR A 189 3.49 -5.62 2.63
C THR A 189 2.36 -4.70 3.06
N ALA A 190 1.11 -5.19 3.20
CA ALA A 190 -0.02 -4.35 3.57
C ALA A 190 0.12 -3.72 4.97
N ILE A 191 0.80 -4.40 5.89
CA ILE A 191 1.18 -3.88 7.21
C ILE A 191 2.71 -3.60 7.21
N PRO A 192 3.13 -2.42 7.67
CA PRO A 192 2.38 -1.36 8.35
C PRO A 192 1.85 -0.25 7.42
N GLU A 193 1.94 -0.40 6.07
CA GLU A 193 1.53 0.67 5.14
C GLU A 193 0.11 1.18 5.42
N SER A 194 -0.88 0.29 5.52
CA SER A 194 -2.28 0.67 5.75
C SER A 194 -2.51 1.37 7.09
N LYS A 195 -1.85 0.91 8.16
CA LYS A 195 -1.92 1.54 9.49
C LYS A 195 -1.35 2.96 9.46
N LEU A 196 -0.15 3.10 8.91
CA LEU A 196 0.54 4.39 8.84
C LEU A 196 -0.13 5.36 7.86
N ALA A 197 -0.70 4.87 6.76
CA ALA A 197 -1.51 5.67 5.86
C ALA A 197 -2.77 6.20 6.56
N ARG A 198 -3.46 5.36 7.36
CA ARG A 198 -4.60 5.77 8.17
C ARG A 198 -4.23 6.86 9.18
N GLU A 199 -3.13 6.69 9.92
CA GLU A 199 -2.64 7.69 10.86
C GLU A 199 -2.21 8.99 10.16
N ALA A 200 -1.64 8.91 8.95
CA ALA A 200 -1.28 10.08 8.14
C ALA A 200 -2.49 10.70 7.41
N GLU A 201 -3.71 10.20 7.64
CA GLU A 201 -4.93 10.69 6.99
C GLU A 201 -4.85 10.64 5.47
N LEU A 202 -4.40 9.49 4.94
CA LEU A 202 -4.31 9.18 3.52
C LEU A 202 -5.30 8.07 3.17
N CYS A 203 -5.97 8.19 2.02
CA CYS A 203 -6.69 7.07 1.45
C CYS A 203 -5.68 5.98 1.06
N TYR A 204 -5.94 4.74 1.44
CA TYR A 204 -5.09 3.60 1.09
C TYR A 204 -5.95 2.45 0.57
N ALA A 205 -5.60 1.92 -0.59
CA ALA A 205 -6.17 0.70 -1.14
C ALA A 205 -5.07 -0.17 -1.77
N LEU A 206 -5.34 -1.46 -1.91
CA LEU A 206 -4.36 -2.44 -2.35
C LEU A 206 -4.89 -3.23 -3.56
N ILE A 207 -4.05 -3.35 -4.59
CA ILE A 207 -4.20 -4.30 -5.69
C ILE A 207 -3.31 -5.50 -5.36
N ALA A 208 -3.90 -6.59 -4.91
CA ALA A 208 -3.19 -7.82 -4.63
C ALA A 208 -3.23 -8.72 -5.87
N MET A 209 -2.04 -9.07 -6.37
CA MET A 209 -1.83 -9.81 -7.61
C MET A 209 -1.48 -11.25 -7.26
N SER A 210 -2.40 -12.19 -7.46
CA SER A 210 -2.17 -13.61 -7.15
C SER A 210 -1.07 -14.19 -8.06
N THR A 211 -0.06 -14.81 -7.46
CA THR A 211 1.07 -15.47 -8.18
C THR A 211 1.00 -16.98 -8.14
N ASP A 212 0.48 -17.53 -7.04
CA ASP A 212 0.47 -18.96 -6.72
C ASP A 212 -0.65 -19.27 -5.68
N TYR A 213 -0.78 -20.53 -5.30
CA TYR A 213 -1.73 -21.00 -4.27
C TYR A 213 -1.10 -21.15 -2.88
N ASP A 214 -0.05 -20.40 -2.58
CA ASP A 214 0.72 -20.64 -1.36
C ASP A 214 1.12 -22.13 -1.23
N CYS A 215 1.48 -22.62 -0.06
CA CYS A 215 1.95 -24.01 0.12
C CYS A 215 0.86 -25.02 0.53
N TRP A 216 -0.42 -24.63 0.51
CA TRP A 216 -1.52 -25.53 0.94
C TRP A 216 -2.01 -26.50 -0.16
N LYS A 217 -1.84 -26.14 -1.43
CA LYS A 217 -2.33 -26.94 -2.55
C LYS A 217 -1.28 -27.95 -2.97
N GLU A 218 -1.51 -29.21 -2.61
CA GLU A 218 -0.54 -30.30 -2.77
C GLU A 218 -0.53 -30.90 -4.19
N ASP A 219 -1.66 -30.75 -4.94
CA ASP A 219 -1.87 -31.42 -6.24
C ASP A 219 -1.37 -30.60 -7.45
N GLU A 220 -0.84 -29.43 -7.26
CA GLU A 220 -0.15 -28.74 -8.34
C GLU A 220 1.28 -29.30 -8.49
N GLU A 221 1.63 -29.73 -9.72
CA GLU A 221 3.02 -30.00 -10.11
C GLU A 221 3.89 -28.86 -9.57
N ASP A 222 5.05 -29.21 -8.99
CA ASP A 222 5.97 -28.26 -8.37
C ASP A 222 6.02 -26.96 -9.16
N VAL A 223 5.56 -25.86 -8.54
CA VAL A 223 5.53 -24.53 -9.15
C VAL A 223 6.95 -24.20 -9.62
N THR A 224 7.19 -24.31 -10.91
CA THR A 224 8.53 -24.04 -11.43
C THR A 224 8.87 -22.56 -11.33
N ILE A 225 10.15 -22.24 -11.22
CA ILE A 225 10.63 -20.84 -11.21
C ILE A 225 10.14 -20.11 -12.46
N GLU A 226 10.11 -20.80 -13.61
CA GLU A 226 9.62 -20.26 -14.89
C GLU A 226 8.15 -19.85 -14.80
N MET A 227 7.29 -20.65 -14.17
CA MET A 227 5.87 -20.32 -13.97
C MET A 227 5.70 -19.11 -13.07
N ILE A 228 6.46 -19.01 -11.97
CA ILE A 228 6.46 -17.84 -11.08
C ILE A 228 6.84 -16.59 -11.86
N VAL A 229 7.92 -16.63 -12.63
CA VAL A 229 8.40 -15.50 -13.44
C VAL A 229 7.34 -15.08 -14.47
N GLN A 230 6.71 -16.04 -15.16
CA GLN A 230 5.64 -15.75 -16.11
C GLN A 230 4.43 -15.11 -15.44
N ASN A 231 4.02 -15.59 -14.26
CA ASN A 231 2.91 -15.02 -13.51
C ASN A 231 3.24 -13.59 -13.04
N LEU A 232 4.46 -13.35 -12.56
CA LEU A 232 4.92 -12.01 -12.17
C LEU A 232 4.93 -11.04 -13.36
N GLN A 233 5.36 -11.47 -14.54
CA GLN A 233 5.33 -10.64 -15.75
C GLN A 233 3.90 -10.31 -16.19
N ALA A 234 3.00 -11.31 -16.22
CA ALA A 234 1.60 -11.11 -16.54
C ALA A 234 0.91 -10.17 -15.55
N ASN A 235 1.17 -10.36 -14.25
CA ASN A 235 0.66 -9.50 -13.19
C ASN A 235 1.19 -8.06 -13.31
N THR A 236 2.45 -7.87 -13.63
CA THR A 236 3.04 -6.55 -13.87
C THR A 236 2.34 -5.84 -15.03
N ALA A 237 2.12 -6.52 -16.15
CA ALA A 237 1.42 -5.97 -17.31
C ALA A 237 -0.05 -5.60 -16.97
N ALA A 238 -0.74 -6.44 -16.19
CA ALA A 238 -2.09 -6.14 -15.72
C ALA A 238 -2.10 -4.93 -14.78
N ALA A 239 -1.19 -4.85 -13.82
CA ALA A 239 -1.05 -3.70 -12.94
C ALA A 239 -0.77 -2.41 -13.71
N GLN A 240 0.12 -2.44 -14.70
CA GLN A 240 0.39 -1.30 -15.59
C GLN A 240 -0.87 -0.84 -16.34
N SER A 241 -1.67 -1.76 -16.84
CA SER A 241 -2.94 -1.45 -17.52
C SER A 241 -3.93 -0.78 -16.57
N VAL A 242 -4.03 -1.28 -15.33
CA VAL A 242 -4.89 -0.69 -14.29
C VAL A 242 -4.39 0.71 -13.92
N ILE A 243 -3.08 0.89 -13.69
CA ILE A 243 -2.47 2.19 -13.36
C ILE A 243 -2.74 3.19 -14.50
N LYS A 244 -2.53 2.78 -15.75
CA LYS A 244 -2.80 3.63 -16.93
C LYS A 244 -4.25 4.11 -16.92
N ARG A 245 -5.21 3.19 -16.76
CA ARG A 245 -6.64 3.53 -16.70
C ARG A 245 -6.96 4.47 -15.53
N LEU A 246 -6.38 4.23 -14.36
CA LEU A 246 -6.56 5.11 -13.22
C LEU A 246 -6.00 6.50 -13.46
N MET A 247 -4.82 6.62 -14.08
CA MET A 247 -4.25 7.91 -14.48
C MET A 247 -5.15 8.67 -15.45
N GLU A 248 -5.97 7.98 -16.26
CA GLU A 248 -6.93 8.59 -17.18
C GLU A 248 -8.23 9.04 -16.49
N THR A 249 -8.69 8.30 -15.47
CA THR A 249 -10.07 8.38 -14.98
C THR A 249 -10.24 8.85 -13.55
N ILE A 250 -9.22 8.71 -12.69
CA ILE A 250 -9.34 9.04 -11.26
C ILE A 250 -9.67 10.52 -11.07
N GLN A 251 -10.64 10.78 -10.20
CA GLN A 251 -11.02 12.16 -9.86
C GLN A 251 -10.49 12.53 -8.47
N ASP A 252 -10.32 13.83 -8.25
CA ASP A 252 -9.75 14.35 -7.00
C ASP A 252 -10.82 14.61 -5.91
N ASP A 253 -12.09 14.37 -6.23
CA ASP A 253 -13.27 14.73 -5.45
C ASP A 253 -13.73 13.65 -4.44
N GLY A 254 -12.80 12.90 -3.85
CA GLY A 254 -13.16 11.90 -2.84
C GLY A 254 -13.91 12.48 -1.65
N THR A 255 -15.02 11.83 -1.26
CA THR A 255 -15.89 12.20 -0.13
C THR A 255 -15.65 11.35 1.11
N CYS A 256 -14.66 10.45 1.06
CA CYS A 256 -14.35 9.55 2.17
C CYS A 256 -13.79 10.32 3.39
N GLY A 257 -14.09 9.86 4.59
CA GLY A 257 -13.59 10.44 5.85
C GLY A 257 -12.11 10.17 6.17
N CYS A 258 -11.31 9.66 5.21
CA CYS A 258 -9.91 9.30 5.48
C CYS A 258 -9.06 10.50 5.89
N GLN A 259 -9.34 11.70 5.35
CA GLN A 259 -8.56 12.92 5.63
C GLN A 259 -8.85 13.54 7.00
N GLU A 260 -9.80 12.99 7.74
CA GLU A 260 -10.19 13.40 9.10
C GLU A 260 -10.09 12.24 10.10
N ALA A 261 -9.38 11.18 9.73
CA ALA A 261 -9.31 9.95 10.54
C ALA A 261 -8.75 10.19 11.96
N ALA A 262 -7.91 11.20 12.15
CA ALA A 262 -7.31 11.54 13.43
C ALA A 262 -8.08 12.62 14.22
N GLN A 263 -9.19 13.17 13.70
CA GLN A 263 -9.90 14.32 14.27
C GLN A 263 -10.25 14.16 15.75
N PHE A 264 -10.65 12.97 16.18
CA PHE A 264 -11.02 12.67 17.57
C PHE A 264 -10.12 11.57 18.17
N ALA A 265 -9.01 11.27 17.54
CA ALA A 265 -8.16 10.14 17.92
C ALA A 265 -7.07 10.50 18.92
N ILE A 266 -6.65 11.77 18.96
CA ILE A 266 -5.55 12.24 19.80
C ILE A 266 -6.06 12.46 21.23
N LEU A 267 -5.49 11.73 22.20
CA LEU A 267 -5.90 11.77 23.61
C LEU A 267 -5.00 12.66 24.45
N THR A 268 -3.76 12.88 24.03
CA THR A 268 -2.83 13.74 24.78
C THR A 268 -3.25 15.20 24.67
N ASP A 269 -3.46 15.85 25.82
CA ASP A 269 -3.70 17.31 25.88
C ASP A 269 -2.52 18.02 25.19
N PRO A 270 -2.77 18.95 24.24
CA PRO A 270 -1.73 19.62 23.45
C PRO A 270 -0.60 20.27 24.27
N LYS A 271 -0.89 20.72 25.50
CA LYS A 271 0.11 21.34 26.41
C LYS A 271 1.18 20.34 26.90
N PHE A 272 0.88 19.02 26.87
CA PHE A 272 1.80 17.96 27.29
C PHE A 272 2.55 17.29 26.13
N ILE A 273 2.20 17.62 24.87
CA ILE A 273 2.90 17.08 23.72
C ILE A 273 4.29 17.74 23.62
N PRO A 274 5.39 16.97 23.61
CA PRO A 274 6.75 17.53 23.47
C PRO A 274 6.89 18.31 22.15
N GLU A 275 7.65 19.41 22.19
CA GLU A 275 7.81 20.29 21.03
C GLU A 275 8.51 19.62 19.84
N ASP A 276 9.43 18.71 20.10
CA ASP A 276 10.07 17.89 19.05
C ASP A 276 9.07 16.94 18.37
N VAL A 277 8.12 16.37 19.14
CA VAL A 277 7.04 15.54 18.60
C VAL A 277 6.06 16.38 17.79
N LYS A 278 5.68 17.58 18.26
CA LYS A 278 4.86 18.52 17.48
C LYS A 278 5.53 18.87 16.16
N LYS A 279 6.83 19.16 16.17
CA LYS A 279 7.60 19.45 14.95
C LYS A 279 7.66 18.26 14.00
N LYS A 280 7.85 17.04 14.54
CA LYS A 280 7.97 15.79 13.79
C LYS A 280 6.64 15.39 13.12
N LEU A 281 5.52 15.56 13.82
CA LEU A 281 4.19 15.12 13.41
C LEU A 281 3.24 16.26 13.03
N GLY A 282 3.69 17.49 13.04
CA GLY A 282 2.89 18.67 12.66
C GLY A 282 2.32 18.57 11.24
N LEU A 283 3.05 17.91 10.33
CA LEU A 283 2.56 17.61 8.97
C LEU A 283 1.20 16.90 8.96
N PHE A 284 0.93 16.06 9.95
CA PHE A 284 -0.31 15.30 10.05
C PHE A 284 -1.35 16.00 10.94
N TYR A 285 -0.91 16.54 12.11
CA TYR A 285 -1.81 16.81 13.21
C TYR A 285 -1.83 18.27 13.71
N GLU A 286 -1.06 19.18 13.08
CA GLU A 286 -0.99 20.59 13.50
C GLU A 286 -2.39 21.24 13.58
N LYS A 287 -3.31 20.83 12.70
CA LYS A 287 -4.69 21.29 12.67
C LYS A 287 -5.51 20.88 13.91
N TYR A 288 -5.05 19.90 14.71
CA TYR A 288 -5.76 19.36 15.87
C TYR A 288 -5.24 19.85 17.22
N TRP A 289 -4.08 20.50 17.24
CA TRP A 289 -3.49 21.00 18.47
C TRP A 289 -3.18 22.51 18.44
N LYS A 290 -3.74 23.21 17.49
CA LYS A 290 -3.75 24.70 17.44
C LYS A 290 -4.78 25.29 18.37
#